data_7e06aa4c90bc0c479dde8307ab651e61
#
_entry.id   7e06aa4c90bc0c479dde8307ab651e61
#
_cell.length_a   1.000
_cell.length_b   1.000
_cell.length_c   1.000
_cell.angle_alpha   90.00
_cell.angle_beta   90.00
_cell.angle_gamma   90.00
#
_symmetry.space_group_name_H-M   'P 1'
#
loop_
_entity.id
_entity.type
_entity.pdbx_description
1 polymer ?
#
loop_
_entity_poly.entity_id
_entity_poly.type
_entity_poly.pdbx_seq_one_letter_code
_entity_poly.pdbx_strand_id
1 'polypeptide(L)'
;MKQSRATLRYAKALLDFSVKENALEEVYKDMILVNRVCLENKDFRLLLKSPIIKTDKKIKAFEQIFREKLTKTSINFLKIITNKKRESLLENISSSFILKYKEYKNIMEATVPTSGPLNEDLIEEIIR
;
A
#
# COMPACT_ATOMS: atom_id res chain seq x y z
N MET A 1 3.40 14.12 -10.22
CA MET A 1 2.67 14.70 -9.08
C MET A 1 3.49 14.61 -7.82
N LYS A 2 3.55 15.71 -7.09
CA LYS A 2 4.36 15.76 -5.90
C LYS A 2 3.66 15.10 -4.73
N GLN A 3 4.29 14.10 -4.13
CA GLN A 3 3.71 13.41 -3.00
C GLN A 3 4.09 14.11 -1.70
N SER A 4 3.16 14.16 -0.75
CA SER A 4 3.46 14.73 0.55
C SER A 4 4.37 13.80 1.35
N ARG A 5 5.02 14.37 2.37
CA ARG A 5 5.86 13.56 3.25
C ARG A 5 5.07 12.48 3.96
N ALA A 6 3.84 12.81 4.36
CA ALA A 6 2.97 11.84 5.02
C ALA A 6 2.65 10.68 4.08
N THR A 7 2.33 10.98 2.82
CA THR A 7 2.05 9.96 1.82
C THR A 7 3.23 9.01 1.66
N LEU A 8 4.44 9.55 1.49
CA LEU A 8 5.63 8.73 1.32
C LEU A 8 5.96 7.92 2.55
N ARG A 9 5.77 8.50 3.73
CA ARG A 9 6.02 7.82 4.99
C ARG A 9 5.10 6.63 5.19
N TYR A 10 3.80 6.82 4.93
CA TYR A 10 2.84 5.72 5.07
C TYR A 10 3.07 4.62 4.05
N ALA A 11 3.38 4.99 2.81
CA ALA A 11 3.65 4.00 1.77
C ALA A 11 4.89 3.18 2.12
N LYS A 12 5.94 3.84 2.59
CA LYS A 12 7.17 3.15 2.99
C LYS A 12 6.93 2.24 4.20
N ALA A 13 6.19 2.74 5.19
CA ALA A 13 5.89 1.95 6.38
C ALA A 13 5.11 0.69 6.01
N LEU A 14 4.15 0.81 5.10
CA LEU A 14 3.39 -0.33 4.66
C LEU A 14 4.27 -1.33 3.90
N LEU A 15 5.16 -0.84 3.05
CA LEU A 15 6.08 -1.71 2.33
C LEU A 15 6.99 -2.48 3.30
N ASP A 16 7.60 -1.77 4.24
CA ASP A 16 8.51 -2.37 5.20
C ASP A 16 7.79 -3.42 6.06
N PHE A 17 6.60 -3.10 6.52
CA PHE A 17 5.80 -4.02 7.31
C PHE A 17 5.41 -5.26 6.49
N SER A 18 5.01 -5.05 5.24
CA SER A 18 4.61 -6.15 4.36
C SER A 18 5.76 -7.11 4.09
N VAL A 19 6.95 -6.57 3.87
CA VAL A 19 8.15 -7.40 3.67
C VAL A 19 8.45 -8.18 4.94
N LYS A 20 8.39 -7.52 6.09
CA LYS A 20 8.68 -8.15 7.37
C LYS A 20 7.73 -9.31 7.66
N GLU A 21 6.45 -9.13 7.32
CA GLU A 21 5.42 -10.14 7.61
C GLU A 21 5.24 -11.16 6.49
N ASN A 22 6.08 -11.13 5.47
CA ASN A 22 5.96 -12.00 4.30
C ASN A 22 4.59 -11.88 3.62
N ALA A 23 4.04 -10.69 3.63
CA ALA A 23 2.73 -10.42 3.05
C ALA A 23 2.80 -9.44 1.88
N LEU A 24 3.99 -9.23 1.33
CA LEU A 24 4.20 -8.20 0.31
C LEU A 24 3.33 -8.39 -0.92
N GLU A 25 3.24 -9.61 -1.43
CA GLU A 25 2.46 -9.85 -2.65
C GLU A 25 0.98 -9.64 -2.42
N GLU A 26 0.46 -10.08 -1.29
CA GLU A 26 -0.95 -9.88 -0.95
C GLU A 26 -1.28 -8.42 -0.77
N VAL A 27 -0.42 -7.69 -0.05
CA VAL A 27 -0.64 -6.26 0.19
C VAL A 27 -0.53 -5.50 -1.13
N TYR A 28 0.38 -5.90 -2.00
CA TYR A 28 0.51 -5.28 -3.32
C TYR A 28 -0.79 -5.41 -4.12
N LYS A 29 -1.36 -6.60 -4.16
CA LYS A 29 -2.64 -6.83 -4.85
C LYS A 29 -3.74 -6.00 -4.21
N ASP A 30 -3.74 -5.91 -2.88
CA ASP A 30 -4.72 -5.11 -2.15
C ASP A 30 -4.61 -3.62 -2.51
N MET A 31 -3.38 -3.11 -2.58
CA MET A 31 -3.18 -1.70 -2.91
C MET A 31 -3.54 -1.40 -4.36
N ILE A 32 -3.36 -2.35 -5.26
CA ILE A 32 -3.83 -2.20 -6.63
C ILE A 32 -5.36 -2.05 -6.65
N LEU A 33 -6.05 -2.88 -5.88
CA LEU A 33 -7.50 -2.79 -5.79
C LEU A 33 -7.95 -1.47 -5.18
N VAL A 34 -7.31 -1.07 -4.07
CA VAL A 34 -7.61 0.20 -3.41
C VAL A 34 -7.40 1.37 -4.36
N ASN A 35 -6.28 1.37 -5.07
CA ASN A 35 -5.96 2.43 -6.03
C ASN A 35 -7.00 2.49 -7.14
N ARG A 36 -7.40 1.33 -7.67
CA ARG A 36 -8.40 1.26 -8.71
C ARG A 36 -9.74 1.81 -8.24
N VAL A 37 -10.18 1.44 -7.04
CA VAL A 37 -11.42 1.95 -6.48
C VAL A 37 -11.35 3.48 -6.33
N CYS A 38 -10.21 3.99 -5.86
CA CYS A 38 -10.02 5.43 -5.76
C CYS A 38 -10.11 6.13 -7.11
N LEU A 39 -9.55 5.53 -8.15
CA LEU A 39 -9.54 6.15 -9.47
C LEU A 39 -10.88 6.04 -10.19
N GLU A 40 -11.56 4.93 -10.02
CA GLU A 40 -12.80 4.65 -10.77
C GLU A 40 -14.09 5.07 -10.06
N ASN A 41 -14.04 5.25 -8.75
CA ASN A 41 -15.24 5.52 -7.99
C ASN A 41 -15.18 6.91 -7.36
N LYS A 42 -15.92 7.82 -7.98
CA LYS A 42 -15.98 9.21 -7.51
C LYS A 42 -16.56 9.31 -6.10
N ASP A 43 -17.56 8.52 -5.81
CA ASP A 43 -18.21 8.55 -4.49
C ASP A 43 -17.24 8.12 -3.39
N PHE A 44 -16.38 7.15 -3.69
CA PHE A 44 -15.37 6.71 -2.75
C PHE A 44 -14.37 7.84 -2.48
N ARG A 45 -13.94 8.56 -3.53
CA ARG A 45 -13.04 9.69 -3.35
C ARG A 45 -13.69 10.79 -2.50
N LEU A 46 -14.97 11.05 -2.71
CA LEU A 46 -15.70 12.02 -1.92
C LEU A 46 -15.81 11.59 -0.46
N LEU A 47 -16.03 10.30 -0.22
CA LEU A 47 -16.05 9.75 1.13
C LEU A 47 -14.72 9.99 1.83
N LEU A 48 -13.62 9.74 1.15
CA LEU A 48 -12.29 9.92 1.73
C LEU A 48 -12.03 11.37 2.12
N LYS A 49 -12.51 12.30 1.33
CA LYS A 49 -12.23 13.72 1.54
C LYS A 49 -13.27 14.44 2.40
N SER A 50 -14.37 13.78 2.71
CA SER A 50 -15.44 14.44 3.44
C SER A 50 -15.05 14.74 4.89
N PRO A 51 -15.12 16.00 5.32
CA PRO A 51 -14.84 16.33 6.72
C PRO A 51 -16.04 16.10 7.64
N ILE A 52 -17.21 15.83 7.04
CA ILE A 52 -18.43 15.65 7.80
C ILE A 52 -18.60 14.24 8.29
N ILE A 53 -18.19 13.26 7.51
CA ILE A 53 -18.35 11.85 7.86
C ILE A 53 -17.35 11.48 8.95
N LYS A 54 -17.86 10.88 10.01
CA LYS A 54 -17.02 10.51 11.15
C LYS A 54 -16.11 9.34 10.83
N THR A 55 -15.00 9.27 11.55
CA THR A 55 -13.99 8.23 11.36
C THR A 55 -14.57 6.83 11.42
N ASP A 56 -15.37 6.53 12.43
CA ASP A 56 -15.96 5.20 12.59
C ASP A 56 -16.86 4.82 11.42
N LYS A 57 -17.56 5.79 10.86
CA LYS A 57 -18.42 5.54 9.69
C LYS A 57 -17.59 5.29 8.45
N LYS A 58 -16.47 5.99 8.30
CA LYS A 58 -15.56 5.76 7.18
C LYS A 58 -14.96 4.36 7.26
N ILE A 59 -14.57 3.94 8.47
CA ILE A 59 -14.02 2.61 8.68
C ILE A 59 -15.04 1.53 8.32
N LYS A 60 -16.29 1.71 8.75
CA LYS A 60 -17.36 0.77 8.39
C LYS A 60 -17.57 0.71 6.89
N ALA A 61 -17.51 1.86 6.22
CA ALA A 61 -17.64 1.90 4.77
C ALA A 61 -16.52 1.12 4.10
N PHE A 62 -15.28 1.28 4.57
CA PHE A 62 -14.14 0.53 4.05
C PHE A 62 -14.35 -0.96 4.24
N GLU A 63 -14.81 -1.38 5.40
CA GLU A 63 -15.06 -2.78 5.69
C GLU A 63 -16.13 -3.36 4.77
N GLN A 64 -17.13 -2.58 4.44
CA GLN A 64 -18.20 -3.02 3.52
C GLN A 64 -17.74 -3.06 2.07
N ILE A 65 -17.02 -2.02 1.64
CA ILE A 65 -16.55 -1.91 0.25
C ILE A 65 -15.52 -2.99 -0.07
N PHE A 66 -14.59 -3.23 0.86
CA PHE A 66 -13.50 -4.16 0.64
C PHE A 66 -13.68 -5.50 1.36
N ARG A 67 -14.88 -5.77 1.81
CA ARG A 67 -15.18 -6.99 2.54
C ARG A 67 -14.63 -8.22 1.83
N GLU A 68 -13.82 -8.99 2.52
CA GLU A 68 -13.19 -10.20 2.00
C GLU A 68 -12.27 -10.01 0.80
N LYS A 69 -12.19 -8.80 0.27
CA LYS A 69 -11.33 -8.53 -0.88
C LYS A 69 -9.92 -8.10 -0.49
N LEU A 70 -9.77 -7.62 0.72
CA LEU A 70 -8.47 -7.22 1.24
C LEU A 70 -8.03 -8.12 2.37
N THR A 71 -6.73 -8.28 2.52
CA THR A 71 -6.19 -9.04 3.63
C THR A 71 -6.35 -8.22 4.92
N LYS A 72 -6.20 -8.90 6.03
CA LYS A 72 -6.30 -8.30 7.34
C LYS A 72 -5.29 -7.16 7.52
N THR A 73 -4.09 -7.36 7.01
CA THR A 73 -3.03 -6.36 7.07
C THR A 73 -3.46 -5.07 6.39
N SER A 74 -4.03 -5.18 5.19
CA SER A 74 -4.47 -4.00 4.44
C SER A 74 -5.65 -3.30 5.11
N ILE A 75 -6.61 -4.06 5.61
CA ILE A 75 -7.75 -3.48 6.32
C ILE A 75 -7.27 -2.74 7.57
N ASN A 76 -6.36 -3.33 8.32
CA ASN A 76 -5.81 -2.68 9.51
C ASN A 76 -5.08 -1.39 9.16
N PHE A 77 -4.36 -1.41 8.03
CA PHE A 77 -3.68 -0.20 7.56
C PHE A 77 -4.68 0.91 7.25
N LEU A 78 -5.78 0.58 6.57
CA LEU A 78 -6.83 1.56 6.29
C LEU A 78 -7.41 2.13 7.58
N LYS A 79 -7.62 1.29 8.58
CA LYS A 79 -8.12 1.75 9.88
C LYS A 79 -7.14 2.70 10.55
N ILE A 80 -5.85 2.38 10.48
CA ILE A 80 -4.82 3.22 11.08
C ILE A 80 -4.79 4.60 10.46
N ILE A 81 -4.76 4.69 9.13
CA ILE A 81 -4.69 5.99 8.46
C ILE A 81 -5.98 6.79 8.67
N THR A 82 -7.12 6.11 8.78
CA THR A 82 -8.40 6.78 9.00
C THR A 82 -8.44 7.33 10.42
N ASN A 83 -7.96 6.57 11.40
CA ASN A 83 -7.89 7.04 12.78
C ASN A 83 -6.94 8.22 12.94
N LYS A 84 -5.92 8.31 12.10
CA LYS A 84 -5.00 9.43 12.09
C LYS A 84 -5.49 10.58 11.22
N LYS A 85 -6.67 10.43 10.65
CA LYS A 85 -7.30 11.43 9.78
C LYS A 85 -6.47 11.71 8.52
N ARG A 86 -5.86 10.66 7.98
CA ARG A 86 -5.06 10.73 6.76
C ARG A 86 -5.68 9.96 5.60
N GLU A 87 -6.95 9.56 5.75
CA GLU A 87 -7.63 8.77 4.71
C GLU A 87 -7.74 9.52 3.37
N SER A 88 -7.74 10.85 3.39
CA SER A 88 -7.77 11.62 2.15
C SER A 88 -6.52 11.41 1.31
N LEU A 89 -5.46 10.88 1.89
CA LEU A 89 -4.22 10.59 1.18
C LEU A 89 -4.19 9.18 0.61
N LEU A 90 -5.25 8.39 0.82
CA LEU A 90 -5.25 6.98 0.45
C LEU A 90 -4.94 6.72 -1.02
N GLU A 91 -5.49 7.52 -1.92
CA GLU A 91 -5.20 7.39 -3.34
C GLU A 91 -3.71 7.54 -3.61
N ASN A 92 -3.11 8.58 -3.05
CA ASN A 92 -1.67 8.84 -3.24
C ASN A 92 -0.81 7.81 -2.52
N ILE A 93 -1.25 7.35 -1.34
CA ILE A 93 -0.52 6.32 -0.59
C ILE A 93 -0.50 5.02 -1.39
N SER A 94 -1.63 4.61 -1.94
CA SER A 94 -1.69 3.38 -2.73
C SER A 94 -0.84 3.48 -3.99
N SER A 95 -0.89 4.63 -4.68
CA SER A 95 -0.05 4.84 -5.86
C SER A 95 1.43 4.81 -5.52
N SER A 96 1.80 5.47 -4.42
CA SER A 96 3.19 5.50 -3.98
C SER A 96 3.67 4.10 -3.57
N PHE A 97 2.81 3.35 -2.90
CA PHE A 97 3.14 1.97 -2.52
C PHE A 97 3.42 1.11 -3.76
N ILE A 98 2.57 1.23 -4.78
CA ILE A 98 2.73 0.47 -6.01
C ILE A 98 4.08 0.78 -6.66
N LEU A 99 4.46 2.06 -6.72
CA LEU A 99 5.75 2.45 -7.25
C LEU A 99 6.91 1.91 -6.41
N LYS A 100 6.80 1.99 -5.11
CA LYS A 100 7.83 1.47 -4.20
C LYS A 100 7.96 -0.04 -4.30
N TYR A 101 6.84 -0.73 -4.50
CA TYR A 101 6.85 -2.17 -4.71
C TYR A 101 7.65 -2.51 -5.97
N LYS A 102 7.38 -1.80 -7.06
CA LYS A 102 8.07 -2.03 -8.32
C LYS A 102 9.57 -1.76 -8.21
N GLU A 103 9.93 -0.68 -7.51
CA GLU A 103 11.34 -0.38 -7.26
C GLU A 103 12.00 -1.49 -6.44
N TYR A 104 11.30 -1.96 -5.41
CA TYR A 104 11.79 -3.02 -4.56
C TYR A 104 12.03 -4.30 -5.38
N LYS A 105 11.07 -4.67 -6.23
CA LYS A 105 11.19 -5.87 -7.07
C LYS A 105 12.30 -5.69 -8.12
N ASN A 106 12.47 -4.49 -8.66
CA ASN A 106 13.55 -4.23 -9.60
C ASN A 106 14.91 -4.41 -8.95
N ILE A 107 15.07 -3.96 -7.72
CA ILE A 107 16.31 -4.15 -6.99
C ILE A 107 16.58 -5.65 -6.81
N MET A 108 15.55 -6.40 -6.43
CA MET A 108 15.66 -7.84 -6.27
C MET A 108 16.05 -8.52 -7.58
N GLU A 109 15.42 -8.15 -8.67
CA GLU A 109 15.71 -8.72 -9.98
C GLU A 109 17.06 -8.32 -10.52
N ALA A 110 17.46 -7.07 -10.28
CA ALA A 110 18.74 -6.56 -10.75
C ALA A 110 19.91 -7.24 -10.05
N THR A 111 19.67 -7.77 -8.86
CA THR A 111 20.71 -8.48 -8.14
C THR A 111 20.81 -9.94 -8.56
N VAL A 112 19.94 -10.35 -9.48
CA VAL A 112 20.00 -11.65 -10.06
C VAL A 112 20.68 -11.49 -11.40
N PRO A 113 21.99 -11.44 -11.46
CA PRO A 113 22.67 -11.26 -12.73
C PRO A 113 22.36 -12.46 -13.54
N THR A 114 22.07 -12.23 -14.74
CA THR A 114 21.71 -13.25 -15.65
C THR A 114 22.81 -14.21 -15.93
N SER A 115 23.98 -13.97 -15.40
CA SER A 115 25.09 -14.81 -15.69
C SER A 115 25.26 -15.87 -14.67
N GLY A 116 24.66 -16.93 -14.91
CA GLY A 116 25.00 -18.13 -14.18
C GLY A 116 24.50 -18.20 -12.76
N PRO A 117 25.09 -19.07 -12.00
CA PRO A 117 24.55 -19.38 -10.72
C PRO A 117 24.52 -18.16 -9.87
N LEU A 118 23.32 -17.73 -9.61
CA LEU A 118 23.21 -16.62 -8.85
C LEU A 118 23.58 -16.84 -7.55
N ASN A 119 24.29 -15.98 -7.10
CA ASN A 119 24.67 -15.95 -5.77
C ASN A 119 23.49 -15.58 -4.92
N GLU A 120 22.86 -16.57 -4.35
CA GLU A 120 21.82 -16.35 -3.35
C GLU A 120 22.36 -15.48 -2.23
N ASP A 121 23.63 -15.64 -1.91
CA ASP A 121 24.30 -14.81 -0.91
C ASP A 121 24.29 -13.34 -1.28
N LEU A 122 24.48 -13.04 -2.56
CA LEU A 122 24.46 -11.67 -3.03
C LEU A 122 23.06 -11.08 -2.91
N ILE A 123 22.06 -11.88 -3.21
CA ILE A 123 20.67 -11.45 -3.07
C ILE A 123 20.36 -11.16 -1.61
N GLU A 124 20.80 -12.02 -0.71
CA GLU A 124 20.59 -11.81 0.71
C GLU A 124 21.24 -10.53 1.22
N GLU A 125 22.43 -10.23 0.74
CA GLU A 125 23.12 -9.00 1.12
C GLU A 125 22.34 -7.76 0.74
N ILE A 126 21.68 -7.81 -0.40
CA ILE A 126 20.94 -6.65 -0.86
C ILE A 126 19.61 -6.50 -0.14
N ILE A 127 18.98 -7.60 0.23
CA ILE A 127 17.75 -7.57 0.97
C ILE A 127 17.94 -7.09 2.40
N ARG A 128 19.11 -7.33 2.93
CA ARG A 128 19.44 -6.86 4.26
C ARG A 128 19.80 -5.39 4.22
#